data_ef7b8f8b2e578c43e7fdb6204170b188
#
_entry.id   ef7b8f8b2e578c43e7fdb6204170b188
#
_cell.length_a   1.000
_cell.length_b   1.000
_cell.length_c   1.000
_cell.angle_alpha   90.00
_cell.angle_beta   90.00
_cell.angle_gamma   90.00
#
_symmetry.space_group_name_H-M   'P 1'
#
loop_
_entity.id
_entity.type
_entity.pdbx_description
1 polymer ?
#
loop_
_entity_poly.entity_id
_entity_poly.type
_entity_poly.pdbx_seq_one_letter_code
_entity_poly.pdbx_strand_id
1 'polypeptide(L)'
;SANAWVYPEHRKLALLSMEQLSPAYRLQLEQIWQKARTGYETRLSPSVLVSNQGLKPTQLDYASWSGIAGDHSCSPSDMLHNVLETDWIMKVAGIAAQLEYDLAATDNRSKRINAIRNSDIRFQRADLVYSNRASANNVHFLLARPKEDTDPQTYFTACLTEGASLNAIGMYTRYHLSALYKAGKSSENGLSEKEQSAWLLAALADEAYADHFLQDIYAAGHVA
;
A
#
# COMPACT_ATOMS: atom_id res chain seq x y z
N SER A 1 17.05 -4.70 2.65
CA SER A 1 16.96 -5.57 1.45
C SER A 1 17.09 -4.72 0.19
N ALA A 2 18.12 -4.96 -0.64
CA ALA A 2 18.43 -4.10 -1.78
C ALA A 2 17.50 -4.32 -3.02
N ASN A 3 16.47 -5.14 -2.92
CA ASN A 3 15.64 -5.59 -4.04
C ASN A 3 14.12 -5.63 -3.75
N ALA A 4 13.66 -5.18 -2.59
CA ALA A 4 12.24 -4.96 -2.30
C ALA A 4 11.84 -3.57 -2.81
N TRP A 5 10.55 -3.39 -3.12
CA TRP A 5 10.03 -2.06 -3.39
C TRP A 5 10.16 -1.18 -2.14
N VAL A 6 10.41 0.11 -2.35
CA VAL A 6 10.37 1.12 -1.28
C VAL A 6 9.11 1.97 -1.45
N TYR A 7 8.71 2.67 -0.42
CA TYR A 7 7.48 3.48 -0.40
C TYR A 7 7.19 4.24 -1.71
N PRO A 8 8.12 5.06 -2.29
CA PRO A 8 7.80 5.78 -3.53
C PRO A 8 7.58 4.85 -4.73
N GLU A 9 8.14 3.65 -4.74
CA GLU A 9 7.92 2.66 -5.80
C GLU A 9 6.53 2.03 -5.68
N HIS A 10 6.11 1.64 -4.48
CA HIS A 10 4.74 1.21 -4.20
C HIS A 10 3.72 2.26 -4.62
N ARG A 11 3.92 3.51 -4.18
CA ARG A 11 3.06 4.62 -4.57
C ARG A 11 3.01 4.81 -6.09
N LYS A 12 4.16 4.71 -6.78
CA LYS A 12 4.22 4.84 -8.23
C LYS A 12 3.46 3.72 -8.95
N LEU A 13 3.55 2.49 -8.47
CA LEU A 13 2.79 1.36 -9.02
C LEU A 13 1.28 1.58 -8.85
N ALA A 14 0.84 2.03 -7.67
CA ALA A 14 -0.56 2.37 -7.43
C ALA A 14 -1.05 3.50 -8.35
N LEU A 15 -0.27 4.57 -8.53
CA LEU A 15 -0.59 5.65 -9.47
C LEU A 15 -0.75 5.13 -10.89
N LEU A 16 0.20 4.35 -11.39
CA LEU A 16 0.17 3.78 -12.74
C LEU A 16 -1.05 2.86 -12.94
N SER A 17 -1.38 2.05 -11.95
CA SER A 17 -2.55 1.17 -11.99
C SER A 17 -3.86 1.96 -12.11
N MET A 18 -4.01 3.01 -11.30
CA MET A 18 -5.19 3.88 -11.35
C MET A 18 -5.26 4.70 -12.63
N GLU A 19 -4.13 5.13 -13.19
CA GLU A 19 -4.07 5.82 -14.49
C GLU A 19 -4.51 4.95 -15.66
N GLN A 20 -4.40 3.62 -15.54
CA GLN A 20 -4.87 2.66 -16.56
C GLN A 20 -6.38 2.37 -16.48
N LEU A 21 -7.06 2.78 -15.42
CA LEU A 21 -8.51 2.63 -15.34
C LEU A 21 -9.20 3.40 -16.47
N SER A 22 -10.28 2.84 -17.00
CA SER A 22 -11.13 3.58 -17.95
C SER A 22 -11.65 4.86 -17.30
N PRO A 23 -11.97 5.91 -18.08
CA PRO A 23 -12.49 7.17 -17.51
C PRO A 23 -13.69 6.98 -16.59
N ALA A 24 -14.57 6.01 -16.89
CA ALA A 24 -15.74 5.70 -16.07
C ALA A 24 -15.35 5.14 -14.70
N TYR A 25 -14.45 4.17 -14.64
CA TYR A 25 -13.98 3.59 -13.39
C TYR A 25 -13.12 4.57 -12.58
N ARG A 26 -12.34 5.42 -13.24
CA ARG A 26 -11.60 6.49 -12.56
C ARG A 26 -12.54 7.48 -11.89
N LEU A 27 -13.62 7.87 -12.57
CA LEU A 27 -14.64 8.74 -11.99
C LEU A 27 -15.33 8.07 -10.78
N GLN A 28 -15.65 6.78 -10.87
CA GLN A 28 -16.23 6.03 -9.75
C GLN A 28 -15.27 5.98 -8.55
N LEU A 29 -14.00 5.71 -8.77
CA LEU A 29 -12.99 5.70 -7.70
C LEU A 29 -12.87 7.08 -7.04
N GLU A 30 -12.87 8.16 -7.83
CA GLU A 30 -12.87 9.52 -7.31
C GLU A 30 -14.12 9.82 -6.46
N GLN A 31 -15.30 9.36 -6.89
CA GLN A 31 -16.54 9.51 -6.13
C GLN A 31 -16.50 8.72 -4.81
N ILE A 32 -15.98 7.51 -4.83
CA ILE A 32 -15.76 6.70 -3.62
C ILE A 32 -14.81 7.43 -2.67
N TRP A 33 -13.70 7.96 -3.20
CA TRP A 33 -12.73 8.72 -2.42
C TRP A 33 -13.34 9.96 -1.77
N GLN A 34 -14.12 10.74 -2.52
CA GLN A 34 -14.79 11.92 -1.97
C GLN A 34 -15.72 11.59 -0.80
N LYS A 35 -16.47 10.48 -0.90
CA LYS A 35 -17.32 10.01 0.21
C LYS A 35 -16.46 9.52 1.39
N ALA A 36 -15.47 8.71 1.12
CA ALA A 36 -14.62 8.11 2.15
C ALA A 36 -13.87 9.17 2.98
N ARG A 37 -13.35 10.25 2.32
CA ARG A 37 -12.57 11.27 2.99
C ARG A 37 -13.38 12.29 3.82
N THR A 38 -14.71 12.19 3.82
CA THR A 38 -15.58 13.11 4.57
C THR A 38 -15.23 13.10 6.06
N GLY A 39 -14.92 14.28 6.59
CA GLY A 39 -14.44 14.47 7.97
C GLY A 39 -12.92 14.33 8.16
N TYR A 40 -12.18 13.97 7.10
CA TYR A 40 -10.72 13.82 7.11
C TYR A 40 -10.03 14.66 6.03
N GLU A 41 -10.67 15.74 5.59
CA GLU A 41 -10.21 16.59 4.48
C GLU A 41 -8.87 17.30 4.79
N THR A 42 -8.53 17.43 6.06
CA THR A 42 -7.22 17.97 6.49
C THR A 42 -6.08 16.95 6.34
N ARG A 43 -6.39 15.67 6.27
CA ARG A 43 -5.42 14.55 6.20
C ARG A 43 -5.37 13.88 4.84
N LEU A 44 -6.51 13.82 4.15
CA LEU A 44 -6.67 13.14 2.87
C LEU A 44 -6.80 14.17 1.74
N SER A 45 -6.06 13.94 0.66
CA SER A 45 -6.03 14.83 -0.50
C SER A 45 -7.40 14.98 -1.15
N PRO A 46 -7.67 16.12 -1.83
CA PRO A 46 -8.94 16.36 -2.52
C PRO A 46 -9.16 15.40 -3.71
N SER A 47 -8.12 14.81 -4.27
CA SER A 47 -8.21 13.82 -5.34
C SER A 47 -7.57 12.50 -4.91
N VAL A 48 -8.08 11.39 -5.43
CA VAL A 48 -7.53 10.05 -5.24
C VAL A 48 -6.11 9.94 -5.82
N LEU A 49 -5.82 10.71 -6.86
CA LEU A 49 -4.53 10.81 -7.53
C LEU A 49 -3.93 12.20 -7.35
N VAL A 50 -2.74 12.26 -6.79
CA VAL A 50 -1.94 13.49 -6.74
C VAL A 50 -0.60 13.21 -7.43
N SER A 51 -0.38 13.79 -8.61
CA SER A 51 0.82 13.55 -9.42
C SER A 51 2.11 13.89 -8.67
N ASN A 52 2.08 14.91 -7.83
CA ASN A 52 3.21 15.35 -7.02
C ASN A 52 2.72 15.84 -5.65
N GLN A 53 3.12 15.14 -4.59
CA GLN A 53 2.77 15.53 -3.22
C GLN A 53 3.69 16.61 -2.63
N GLY A 54 4.74 17.01 -3.35
CA GLY A 54 5.79 17.90 -2.84
C GLY A 54 6.64 17.22 -1.74
N LEU A 55 7.71 17.87 -1.34
CA LEU A 55 8.67 17.34 -0.35
C LEU A 55 8.18 17.39 1.11
N LYS A 56 7.09 18.08 1.37
CA LYS A 56 6.45 18.18 2.69
C LYS A 56 4.95 18.01 2.52
N PRO A 57 4.48 16.78 2.27
CA PRO A 57 3.06 16.54 2.08
C PRO A 57 2.30 16.90 3.35
N THR A 58 1.19 17.62 3.22
CA THR A 58 0.26 17.96 4.31
C THR A 58 -0.97 17.07 4.28
N GLN A 59 -1.20 16.40 3.16
CA GLN A 59 -2.29 15.45 2.94
C GLN A 59 -1.74 14.22 2.22
N LEU A 60 -2.38 13.08 2.42
CA LEU A 60 -2.05 11.81 1.78
C LEU A 60 -3.09 11.50 0.70
N ASP A 61 -2.62 11.11 -0.48
CA ASP A 61 -3.47 10.53 -1.51
C ASP A 61 -3.63 9.01 -1.30
N TYR A 62 -4.59 8.42 -2.01
CA TYR A 62 -4.84 6.99 -1.88
C TYR A 62 -3.65 6.14 -2.33
N ALA A 63 -2.93 6.58 -3.37
CA ALA A 63 -1.74 5.88 -3.84
C ALA A 63 -0.64 5.72 -2.77
N SER A 64 -0.56 6.66 -1.83
CA SER A 64 0.39 6.60 -0.70
C SER A 64 0.10 5.45 0.26
N TRP A 65 -1.14 4.96 0.33
CA TRP A 65 -1.55 3.94 1.29
C TRP A 65 -0.87 2.60 1.02
N SER A 66 -0.66 2.22 -0.24
CA SER A 66 0.09 1.00 -0.55
C SER A 66 1.56 1.06 -0.12
N GLY A 67 2.17 2.25 -0.12
CA GLY A 67 3.52 2.46 0.41
C GLY A 67 3.60 2.50 1.95
N ILE A 68 2.46 2.79 2.62
CA ILE A 68 2.35 2.77 4.09
C ILE A 68 2.02 1.37 4.60
N ALA A 69 1.21 0.62 3.84
CA ALA A 69 0.82 -0.74 4.15
C ALA A 69 2.04 -1.65 4.32
N GLY A 70 1.92 -2.70 5.09
CA GLY A 70 2.98 -3.69 5.28
C GLY A 70 4.26 -3.15 5.93
N ASP A 71 4.87 -2.14 5.36
CA ASP A 71 6.14 -1.55 5.83
C ASP A 71 5.96 -0.66 7.07
N HIS A 72 4.89 0.13 7.12
CA HIS A 72 4.64 1.11 8.19
C HIS A 72 3.37 0.83 9.01
N SER A 73 2.77 -0.36 8.86
CA SER A 73 1.59 -0.78 9.61
C SER A 73 1.49 -2.30 9.66
N CYS A 74 0.85 -2.82 10.73
CA CYS A 74 0.70 -4.26 10.95
C CYS A 74 -0.63 -4.82 10.45
N SER A 75 -1.58 -3.95 10.10
CA SER A 75 -2.91 -4.31 9.60
C SER A 75 -3.55 -3.13 8.88
N PRO A 76 -4.61 -3.36 8.07
CA PRO A 76 -5.36 -2.26 7.46
C PRO A 76 -5.95 -1.27 8.48
N SER A 77 -6.41 -1.73 9.63
CA SER A 77 -6.95 -0.85 10.69
C SER A 77 -5.86 -0.02 11.35
N ASP A 78 -4.68 -0.59 11.59
CA ASP A 78 -3.50 0.13 12.08
C ASP A 78 -3.05 1.17 11.04
N MET A 79 -2.99 0.80 9.76
CA MET A 79 -2.69 1.72 8.67
C MET A 79 -3.68 2.89 8.62
N LEU A 80 -4.97 2.60 8.70
CA LEU A 80 -6.01 3.63 8.65
C LEU A 80 -5.89 4.59 9.83
N HIS A 81 -5.68 4.09 11.05
CA HIS A 81 -5.41 4.92 12.23
C HIS A 81 -4.18 5.82 12.00
N ASN A 82 -3.08 5.24 11.53
CA ASN A 82 -1.85 6.00 11.28
C ASN A 82 -2.06 7.11 10.24
N VAL A 83 -2.73 6.81 9.13
CA VAL A 83 -3.05 7.77 8.06
C VAL A 83 -3.92 8.92 8.57
N LEU A 84 -4.96 8.61 9.36
CA LEU A 84 -5.95 9.60 9.75
C LEU A 84 -5.55 10.42 10.97
N GLU A 85 -4.76 9.85 11.91
CA GLU A 85 -4.65 10.42 13.25
C GLU A 85 -3.21 10.69 13.71
N THR A 86 -2.17 10.08 13.09
CA THR A 86 -0.81 10.23 13.61
C THR A 86 0.05 11.19 12.77
N ASP A 87 0.91 11.96 13.45
CA ASP A 87 1.81 12.89 12.76
C ASP A 87 3.08 12.25 12.21
N TRP A 88 3.48 11.12 12.81
CA TRP A 88 4.71 10.46 12.36
C TRP A 88 4.59 9.91 10.93
N ILE A 89 3.38 9.50 10.51
CA ILE A 89 3.16 9.01 9.13
C ILE A 89 3.36 10.12 8.08
N MET A 90 3.07 11.38 8.43
CA MET A 90 3.36 12.51 7.56
C MET A 90 4.87 12.76 7.40
N LYS A 91 5.65 12.45 8.44
CA LYS A 91 7.13 12.46 8.35
C LYS A 91 7.62 11.35 7.41
N VAL A 92 7.02 10.15 7.51
CA VAL A 92 7.31 9.02 6.59
C VAL A 92 7.00 9.43 5.15
N ALA A 93 5.84 10.01 4.88
CA ALA A 93 5.48 10.50 3.56
C ALA A 93 6.45 11.57 3.02
N GLY A 94 6.92 12.48 3.88
CA GLY A 94 7.94 13.47 3.52
C GLY A 94 9.31 12.85 3.21
N ILE A 95 9.70 11.79 3.93
CA ILE A 95 10.93 11.03 3.63
C ILE A 95 10.79 10.32 2.28
N ALA A 96 9.64 9.73 2.01
CA ALA A 96 9.36 9.07 0.74
C ALA A 96 9.39 10.04 -0.44
N ALA A 97 8.78 11.23 -0.30
CA ALA A 97 8.81 12.27 -1.32
C ALA A 97 10.24 12.78 -1.59
N GLN A 98 11.07 12.92 -0.56
CA GLN A 98 12.48 13.26 -0.72
C GLN A 98 13.24 12.15 -1.45
N LEU A 99 12.98 10.87 -1.10
CA LEU A 99 13.62 9.75 -1.80
C LEU A 99 13.22 9.71 -3.28
N GLU A 100 11.94 9.92 -3.61
CA GLU A 100 11.48 10.00 -5.00
C GLU A 100 12.24 11.09 -5.78
N TYR A 101 12.36 12.27 -5.19
CA TYR A 101 13.12 13.38 -5.77
C TYR A 101 14.61 13.02 -5.97
N ASP A 102 15.26 12.44 -4.96
CA ASP A 102 16.67 12.06 -5.02
C ASP A 102 16.93 10.98 -6.09
N LEU A 103 16.00 10.02 -6.24
CA LEU A 103 16.08 8.98 -7.26
C LEU A 103 15.86 9.53 -8.67
N ALA A 104 14.99 10.51 -8.85
CA ALA A 104 14.75 11.17 -10.13
C ALA A 104 15.92 12.08 -10.55
N ALA A 105 16.68 12.60 -9.59
CA ALA A 105 17.79 13.53 -9.83
C ALA A 105 19.05 12.88 -10.39
N THR A 106 19.14 11.53 -10.45
CA THR A 106 20.36 10.85 -10.88
C THR A 106 20.13 9.43 -11.41
N ASP A 107 20.83 9.09 -12.49
CA ASP A 107 20.93 7.73 -13.01
C ASP A 107 22.15 6.96 -12.45
N ASN A 108 23.01 7.63 -11.68
CA ASN A 108 24.17 7.00 -11.08
C ASN A 108 23.80 5.99 -10.01
N ARG A 109 24.10 4.71 -10.25
CA ARG A 109 23.75 3.59 -9.38
C ARG A 109 24.20 3.80 -7.92
N SER A 110 25.44 4.27 -7.71
CA SER A 110 25.97 4.47 -6.36
C SER A 110 25.21 5.58 -5.61
N LYS A 111 24.86 6.68 -6.30
CA LYS A 111 24.06 7.76 -5.71
C LYS A 111 22.64 7.28 -5.37
N ARG A 112 22.01 6.48 -6.26
CA ARG A 112 20.69 5.88 -6.01
C ARG A 112 20.70 4.95 -4.79
N ILE A 113 21.70 4.07 -4.68
CA ILE A 113 21.86 3.18 -3.51
C ILE A 113 22.05 4.01 -2.23
N ASN A 114 22.83 5.07 -2.27
CA ASN A 114 23.04 5.94 -1.11
C ASN A 114 21.75 6.69 -0.72
N ALA A 115 20.95 7.15 -1.68
CA ALA A 115 19.66 7.77 -1.41
C ALA A 115 18.72 6.79 -0.69
N ILE A 116 18.62 5.54 -1.17
CA ILE A 116 17.82 4.48 -0.54
C ILE A 116 18.29 4.21 0.89
N ARG A 117 19.61 4.01 1.11
CA ARG A 117 20.16 3.77 2.45
C ARG A 117 19.91 4.93 3.42
N ASN A 118 20.05 6.16 2.95
CA ASN A 118 19.79 7.34 3.76
C ASN A 118 18.31 7.47 4.11
N SER A 119 17.40 7.16 3.17
CA SER A 119 15.97 7.15 3.46
C SER A 119 15.59 6.06 4.46
N ASP A 120 16.18 4.87 4.35
CA ASP A 120 15.96 3.77 5.28
C ASP A 120 16.32 4.16 6.74
N ILE A 121 17.47 4.80 6.94
CA ILE A 121 17.86 5.34 8.25
C ILE A 121 16.85 6.38 8.77
N ARG A 122 16.31 7.21 7.88
CA ARG A 122 15.31 8.23 8.24
C ARG A 122 13.97 7.60 8.57
N PHE A 123 13.54 6.56 7.83
CA PHE A 123 12.34 5.78 8.14
C PHE A 123 12.44 5.12 9.51
N GLN A 124 13.56 4.47 9.83
CA GLN A 124 13.80 3.87 11.14
C GLN A 124 13.73 4.89 12.30
N ARG A 125 14.11 6.13 12.05
CA ARG A 125 14.00 7.21 13.04
C ARG A 125 12.59 7.79 13.17
N ALA A 126 11.82 7.79 12.10
CA ALA A 126 10.46 8.29 12.09
C ALA A 126 9.45 7.23 12.59
N ASP A 127 9.73 5.96 12.30
CA ASP A 127 8.93 4.79 12.65
C ASP A 127 9.80 3.79 13.44
N LEU A 128 9.72 3.84 14.76
CA LEU A 128 10.60 3.09 15.66
C LEU A 128 10.43 1.56 15.58
N VAL A 129 9.34 1.07 14.99
CA VAL A 129 9.09 -0.36 14.81
C VAL A 129 9.26 -0.82 13.35
N TYR A 130 9.66 0.07 12.46
CA TYR A 130 9.89 -0.23 11.03
C TYR A 130 10.85 -1.43 10.85
N SER A 131 11.99 -1.44 11.53
CA SER A 131 12.95 -2.55 11.44
C SER A 131 12.39 -3.89 11.89
N ASN A 132 11.49 -3.90 12.88
CA ASN A 132 10.84 -5.12 13.36
C ASN A 132 9.84 -5.67 12.33
N ARG A 133 9.09 -4.78 11.66
CA ARG A 133 8.18 -5.19 10.57
C ARG A 133 8.97 -5.72 9.38
N ALA A 134 10.03 -5.03 8.97
CA ALA A 134 10.92 -5.46 7.90
C ALA A 134 11.60 -6.82 8.19
N SER A 135 11.82 -7.20 9.45
CA SER A 135 12.36 -8.52 9.82
C SER A 135 11.33 -9.65 9.77
N ALA A 136 10.03 -9.33 9.89
CA ALA A 136 8.92 -10.29 9.80
C ALA A 136 8.44 -10.50 8.34
N ASN A 137 9.33 -10.43 7.38
CA ASN A 137 9.08 -10.17 5.97
C ASN A 137 8.52 -11.38 5.16
N ASN A 138 8.29 -12.55 5.77
CA ASN A 138 7.84 -13.75 5.06
C ASN A 138 6.52 -13.57 4.31
N VAL A 139 5.65 -12.69 4.80
CA VAL A 139 4.33 -12.40 4.20
C VAL A 139 4.42 -11.69 2.85
N HIS A 140 5.54 -11.06 2.53
CA HIS A 140 5.78 -10.32 1.30
C HIS A 140 6.31 -11.22 0.16
N PHE A 141 6.75 -12.45 0.49
CA PHE A 141 7.34 -13.36 -0.48
C PHE A 141 6.30 -14.26 -1.12
N LEU A 142 6.60 -14.72 -2.33
CA LEU A 142 5.92 -15.84 -2.93
C LEU A 142 6.20 -17.13 -2.13
N LEU A 143 5.23 -18.02 -2.06
CA LEU A 143 5.47 -19.36 -1.57
C LEU A 143 6.41 -20.08 -2.54
N ALA A 144 7.42 -20.78 -2.01
CA ALA A 144 8.31 -21.57 -2.84
C ALA A 144 7.52 -22.62 -3.65
N ARG A 145 7.78 -22.72 -4.94
CA ARG A 145 7.13 -23.74 -5.78
C ARG A 145 7.67 -25.13 -5.44
N PRO A 146 6.80 -26.13 -5.27
CA PRO A 146 7.22 -27.50 -4.97
C PRO A 146 8.12 -28.09 -6.06
N LYS A 147 7.84 -27.70 -7.34
CA LYS A 147 8.59 -28.13 -8.53
C LYS A 147 8.64 -26.96 -9.52
N GLU A 148 9.68 -26.95 -10.35
CA GLU A 148 9.89 -25.91 -11.37
C GLU A 148 8.73 -25.83 -12.37
N ASP A 149 8.13 -26.96 -12.72
CA ASP A 149 7.02 -27.12 -13.65
C ASP A 149 5.62 -27.12 -13.01
N THR A 150 5.51 -26.70 -11.73
CA THR A 150 4.21 -26.61 -11.05
C THR A 150 3.29 -25.67 -11.82
N ASP A 151 2.12 -26.16 -12.23
CA ASP A 151 1.14 -25.36 -12.95
C ASP A 151 0.53 -24.26 -12.04
N PRO A 152 0.07 -23.15 -12.64
CA PRO A 152 -0.44 -21.99 -11.88
C PRO A 152 -1.61 -22.34 -10.96
N GLN A 153 -2.54 -23.20 -11.38
CA GLN A 153 -3.72 -23.53 -10.58
C GLN A 153 -3.32 -24.31 -9.32
N THR A 154 -2.45 -25.29 -9.47
CA THR A 154 -1.88 -26.06 -8.33
C THR A 154 -1.12 -25.13 -7.38
N TYR A 155 -0.33 -24.20 -7.93
CA TYR A 155 0.41 -23.22 -7.14
C TYR A 155 -0.50 -22.28 -6.35
N PHE A 156 -1.52 -21.70 -6.98
CA PHE A 156 -2.49 -20.84 -6.30
C PHE A 156 -3.25 -21.61 -5.21
N THR A 157 -3.66 -22.82 -5.50
CA THR A 157 -4.31 -23.68 -4.50
C THR A 157 -3.41 -23.89 -3.28
N ALA A 158 -2.12 -24.18 -3.49
CA ALA A 158 -1.17 -24.32 -2.38
C ALA A 158 -0.99 -23.03 -1.58
N CYS A 159 -0.98 -21.85 -2.23
CA CYS A 159 -0.88 -20.54 -1.55
C CYS A 159 -2.08 -20.24 -0.65
N LEU A 160 -3.27 -20.74 -1.00
CA LEU A 160 -4.54 -20.43 -0.35
C LEU A 160 -5.08 -21.56 0.57
N THR A 161 -4.41 -22.71 0.60
CA THR A 161 -4.82 -23.84 1.43
C THR A 161 -4.71 -23.48 2.92
N GLU A 162 -5.67 -23.93 3.71
CA GLU A 162 -5.62 -23.79 5.17
C GLU A 162 -4.33 -24.40 5.73
N GLY A 163 -3.64 -23.66 6.59
CA GLY A 163 -2.35 -24.08 7.15
C GLY A 163 -1.13 -23.83 6.25
N ALA A 164 -1.31 -23.27 5.05
CA ALA A 164 -0.18 -22.83 4.24
C ALA A 164 0.66 -21.80 4.99
N SER A 165 1.97 -21.80 4.73
CA SER A 165 2.84 -20.72 5.21
C SER A 165 2.34 -19.37 4.68
N LEU A 166 2.45 -18.32 5.52
CA LEU A 166 2.08 -16.96 5.12
C LEU A 166 2.87 -16.57 3.86
N ASN A 167 2.16 -16.05 2.88
CA ASN A 167 2.72 -15.67 1.58
C ASN A 167 1.95 -14.50 0.97
N ALA A 168 2.57 -13.79 0.03
CA ALA A 168 2.01 -12.57 -0.56
C ALA A 168 0.67 -12.81 -1.28
N ILE A 169 0.49 -13.94 -1.97
CA ILE A 169 -0.78 -14.28 -2.65
C ILE A 169 -1.90 -14.48 -1.64
N GLY A 170 -1.64 -15.18 -0.56
CA GLY A 170 -2.59 -15.39 0.52
C GLY A 170 -2.99 -14.08 1.20
N MET A 171 -2.01 -13.21 1.46
CA MET A 171 -2.24 -11.88 2.04
C MET A 171 -3.08 -10.99 1.11
N TYR A 172 -2.69 -10.90 -0.18
CA TYR A 172 -3.47 -10.18 -1.17
C TYR A 172 -4.91 -10.67 -1.21
N THR A 173 -5.11 -11.97 -1.41
CA THR A 173 -6.45 -12.54 -1.55
C THR A 173 -7.32 -12.28 -0.33
N ARG A 174 -6.76 -12.46 0.87
CA ARG A 174 -7.47 -12.22 2.13
C ARG A 174 -8.00 -10.78 2.23
N TYR A 175 -7.12 -9.80 2.02
CA TYR A 175 -7.49 -8.40 2.21
C TYR A 175 -8.33 -7.86 1.05
N HIS A 176 -8.09 -8.30 -0.18
CA HIS A 176 -8.93 -7.98 -1.32
C HIS A 176 -10.38 -8.47 -1.12
N LEU A 177 -10.58 -9.72 -0.69
CA LEU A 177 -11.93 -10.23 -0.39
C LEU A 177 -12.58 -9.47 0.78
N SER A 178 -11.81 -9.08 1.79
CA SER A 178 -12.30 -8.23 2.88
C SER A 178 -12.71 -6.83 2.37
N ALA A 179 -11.93 -6.24 1.47
CA ALA A 179 -12.25 -4.96 0.84
C ALA A 179 -13.57 -5.04 0.07
N LEU A 180 -13.76 -6.07 -0.76
CA LEU A 180 -15.01 -6.31 -1.49
C LEU A 180 -16.20 -6.47 -0.55
N TYR A 181 -16.06 -7.23 0.54
CA TYR A 181 -17.10 -7.37 1.56
C TYR A 181 -17.49 -6.02 2.19
N LYS A 182 -16.49 -5.22 2.60
CA LYS A 182 -16.73 -3.91 3.23
C LYS A 182 -17.32 -2.91 2.23
N ALA A 183 -16.90 -2.95 0.97
CA ALA A 183 -17.49 -2.14 -0.10
C ALA A 183 -18.98 -2.51 -0.30
N GLY A 184 -19.32 -3.80 -0.28
CA GLY A 184 -20.71 -4.26 -0.29
C GLY A 184 -21.51 -3.71 0.91
N LYS A 185 -20.92 -3.77 2.10
CA LYS A 185 -21.53 -3.21 3.32
C LYS A 185 -21.82 -1.71 3.22
N SER A 186 -20.95 -0.93 2.61
CA SER A 186 -21.16 0.52 2.44
C SER A 186 -22.40 0.86 1.60
N SER A 187 -22.92 -0.10 0.84
CA SER A 187 -24.08 0.06 -0.06
C SER A 187 -25.38 -0.45 0.56
N GLU A 188 -25.38 -0.96 1.80
CA GLU A 188 -26.59 -1.45 2.47
C GLU A 188 -27.56 -0.30 2.76
N ASN A 189 -28.87 -0.59 2.62
CA ASN A 189 -29.92 0.38 2.91
C ASN A 189 -29.97 0.73 4.41
N GLY A 190 -30.29 1.99 4.72
CA GLY A 190 -30.48 2.46 6.09
C GLY A 190 -29.21 2.94 6.80
N LEU A 191 -28.05 2.88 6.15
CA LEU A 191 -26.83 3.46 6.69
C LEU A 191 -26.88 4.99 6.62
N SER A 192 -26.41 5.65 7.67
CA SER A 192 -26.10 7.07 7.65
C SER A 192 -24.87 7.34 6.75
N GLU A 193 -24.73 8.58 6.27
CA GLU A 193 -23.54 8.99 5.49
C GLU A 193 -22.23 8.70 6.23
N LYS A 194 -22.21 8.90 7.54
CA LYS A 194 -21.04 8.61 8.38
C LYS A 194 -20.69 7.12 8.39
N GLU A 195 -21.68 6.25 8.49
CA GLU A 195 -21.47 4.79 8.45
C GLU A 195 -21.02 4.34 7.06
N GLN A 196 -21.60 4.89 5.99
CA GLN A 196 -21.15 4.64 4.62
C GLN A 196 -19.70 5.05 4.42
N SER A 197 -19.31 6.26 4.86
CA SER A 197 -17.92 6.75 4.79
C SER A 197 -16.97 5.84 5.57
N ALA A 198 -17.35 5.41 6.77
CA ALA A 198 -16.52 4.51 7.58
C ALA A 198 -16.30 3.15 6.90
N TRP A 199 -17.34 2.56 6.29
CA TRP A 199 -17.20 1.34 5.52
C TRP A 199 -16.33 1.52 4.26
N LEU A 200 -16.46 2.64 3.55
CA LEU A 200 -15.64 2.94 2.38
C LEU A 200 -14.17 3.15 2.75
N LEU A 201 -13.88 3.88 3.83
CA LEU A 201 -12.52 4.02 4.36
C LEU A 201 -11.90 2.66 4.70
N ALA A 202 -12.67 1.81 5.39
CA ALA A 202 -12.20 0.48 5.76
C ALA A 202 -11.99 -0.43 4.54
N ALA A 203 -12.85 -0.32 3.52
CA ALA A 203 -12.68 -1.05 2.25
C ALA A 203 -11.42 -0.59 1.50
N LEU A 204 -11.23 0.72 1.36
CA LEU A 204 -10.04 1.29 0.73
C LEU A 204 -8.75 0.94 1.49
N ALA A 205 -8.80 0.88 2.81
CA ALA A 205 -7.66 0.48 3.61
C ALA A 205 -7.28 -1.00 3.39
N ASP A 206 -8.28 -1.89 3.35
CA ASP A 206 -8.03 -3.30 3.06
C ASP A 206 -7.47 -3.49 1.64
N GLU A 207 -8.02 -2.78 0.65
CA GLU A 207 -7.54 -2.87 -0.74
C GLU A 207 -6.10 -2.35 -0.88
N ALA A 208 -5.79 -1.18 -0.32
CA ALA A 208 -4.42 -0.66 -0.35
C ALA A 208 -3.42 -1.58 0.37
N TYR A 209 -3.87 -2.25 1.42
CA TYR A 209 -3.07 -3.24 2.13
C TYR A 209 -2.88 -4.51 1.30
N ALA A 210 -3.91 -4.95 0.58
CA ALA A 210 -3.81 -6.04 -0.40
C ALA A 210 -2.85 -5.68 -1.54
N ASP A 211 -3.01 -4.49 -2.12
CA ASP A 211 -2.19 -3.99 -3.23
C ASP A 211 -0.70 -3.97 -2.90
N HIS A 212 -0.32 -3.66 -1.66
CA HIS A 212 1.06 -3.73 -1.21
C HIS A 212 1.65 -5.13 -1.47
N PHE A 213 0.97 -6.19 -1.04
CA PHE A 213 1.45 -7.58 -1.26
C PHE A 213 1.38 -8.00 -2.73
N LEU A 214 0.38 -7.53 -3.49
CA LEU A 214 0.31 -7.77 -4.92
C LEU A 214 1.50 -7.12 -5.64
N GLN A 215 1.88 -5.93 -5.26
CA GLN A 215 3.04 -5.23 -5.81
C GLN A 215 4.34 -5.96 -5.46
N ASP A 216 4.47 -6.46 -4.26
CA ASP A 216 5.65 -7.17 -3.77
C ASP A 216 5.96 -8.46 -4.53
N ILE A 217 4.97 -9.17 -5.05
CA ILE A 217 5.23 -10.39 -5.85
C ILE A 217 6.01 -10.10 -7.14
N TYR A 218 6.06 -8.85 -7.58
CA TYR A 218 6.85 -8.41 -8.74
C TYR A 218 8.20 -7.80 -8.35
N ALA A 219 8.49 -7.66 -7.06
CA ALA A 219 9.77 -7.17 -6.60
C ALA A 219 10.85 -8.25 -6.77
N ALA A 220 11.98 -7.92 -7.40
CA ALA A 220 13.04 -8.89 -7.68
C ALA A 220 13.60 -9.59 -6.43
N GLY A 221 13.50 -8.95 -5.27
CA GLY A 221 13.92 -9.54 -3.99
C GLY A 221 12.91 -10.47 -3.33
N HIS A 222 11.67 -10.53 -3.84
CA HIS A 222 10.58 -11.33 -3.28
C HIS A 222 10.19 -12.54 -4.17
N VAL A 223 10.83 -12.66 -5.33
CA VAL A 223 10.66 -13.82 -6.21
C VAL A 223 11.64 -14.90 -5.75
N ALA A 224 11.11 -16.04 -5.30
CA ALA A 224 11.89 -17.20 -4.86
C ALA A 224 12.23 -18.13 -6.03
#